data_53639362df5ea4268cf649c8599cdf87
#
_entry.id   53639362df5ea4268cf649c8599cdf87
#
_cell.length_a   1.000
_cell.length_b   1.000
_cell.length_c   1.000
_cell.angle_alpha   90.00
_cell.angle_beta   90.00
_cell.angle_gamma   90.00
#
_symmetry.space_group_name_H-M   'P 1'
#
loop_
_entity.id
_entity.type
_entity.pdbx_description
1 polymer ?
#
loop_
_entity_poly.entity_id
_entity_poly.type
_entity_poly.pdbx_seq_one_letter_code
_entity_poly.pdbx_strand_id
1 'polypeptide(L)'
;NGAQFAFIKLLASKYQNLCVVGDDDQSIYKFRGADISNILQFEKNFNNARVVKLEQNYRSTKTILDAANEVIHNNKGRKDKTLWSDNEQGEKIDLYQAEDAYAEADMVASTIKENVDFGRADYSDYAILYRTNAQSRALEEKLLLRNIPYKIIGGQNFYQRKEIKDVLAYLRIICNATDDIAVERIINVPKRGIGATTVTKAKDFARAYGFNLYESLLEVENIPGLERAATKVRKFTDLIENFKDQQQSMSLKELVNEVLNETGYVAELAAENTDEANGRIENIDELITKVTEYEENTDNPSLAEFLEEVALVSEIDNLDEDSSYVVLMTVHSAKGLEFPNVFLCGMEDGLFPGYMSIMSDDPEELEEERRLCYVAITRAMKHLTISYAK
;
A
#
# COMPACT_ATOMS: atom_id res chain seq x y z
N ASN A 1 -5.66 -2.23 24.16
CA ASN A 1 -4.85 -3.36 24.64
C ASN A 1 -5.03 -3.56 26.15
N GLY A 2 -4.51 -4.68 26.70
CA GLY A 2 -4.66 -5.05 28.12
C GLY A 2 -4.14 -3.99 29.10
N ALA A 3 -3.04 -3.27 28.78
CA ALA A 3 -2.51 -2.21 29.64
C ALA A 3 -3.45 -1.00 29.69
N GLN A 4 -4.01 -0.60 28.55
CA GLN A 4 -5.01 0.48 28.49
C GLN A 4 -6.28 0.10 29.28
N PHE A 5 -6.73 -1.14 29.16
CA PHE A 5 -7.87 -1.64 29.91
C PHE A 5 -7.62 -1.63 31.42
N ALA A 6 -6.45 -2.10 31.88
CA ALA A 6 -6.05 -2.06 33.28
C ALA A 6 -6.00 -0.63 33.83
N PHE A 7 -5.46 0.31 33.02
CA PHE A 7 -5.43 1.75 33.40
C PHE A 7 -6.84 2.32 33.59
N ILE A 8 -7.75 2.05 32.62
CA ILE A 8 -9.14 2.51 32.71
C ILE A 8 -9.85 1.91 33.94
N LYS A 9 -9.63 0.61 34.21
CA LYS A 9 -10.20 -0.09 35.36
C LYS A 9 -9.74 0.55 36.68
N LEU A 10 -8.46 0.91 36.80
CA LEU A 10 -7.93 1.62 37.96
C LEU A 10 -8.54 3.01 38.13
N LEU A 11 -8.64 3.78 37.07
CA LEU A 11 -9.27 5.13 37.11
C LEU A 11 -10.74 5.06 37.53
N ALA A 12 -11.47 4.08 37.00
CA ALA A 12 -12.89 3.92 37.28
C ALA A 12 -13.18 3.26 38.66
N SER A 13 -12.17 2.72 39.35
CA SER A 13 -12.34 1.85 40.53
C SER A 13 -13.16 2.45 41.63
N LYS A 14 -13.06 3.77 41.85
CA LYS A 14 -13.72 4.46 42.97
C LYS A 14 -15.21 4.74 42.73
N TYR A 15 -15.53 5.26 41.54
CA TYR A 15 -16.88 5.76 41.26
C TYR A 15 -17.65 4.86 40.28
N GLN A 16 -16.97 3.99 39.55
CA GLN A 16 -17.50 3.11 38.50
C GLN A 16 -18.38 3.85 37.46
N ASN A 17 -18.22 5.15 37.34
CA ASN A 17 -18.91 5.98 36.36
C ASN A 17 -18.13 5.90 35.03
N LEU A 18 -18.34 4.84 34.29
CA LEU A 18 -17.63 4.51 33.06
C LEU A 18 -18.63 4.13 31.98
N CYS A 19 -18.53 4.77 30.83
CA CYS A 19 -19.20 4.37 29.60
C CYS A 19 -18.13 4.00 28.57
N VAL A 20 -18.26 2.84 27.95
CA VAL A 20 -17.40 2.37 26.85
C VAL A 20 -18.26 2.11 25.64
N VAL A 21 -17.73 2.44 24.48
CA VAL A 21 -18.35 2.15 23.18
C VAL A 21 -17.36 1.35 22.35
N GLY A 22 -17.83 0.31 21.71
CA GLY A 22 -17.00 -0.53 20.85
C GLY A 22 -17.85 -1.38 19.96
N ASP A 23 -17.22 -1.94 18.93
CA ASP A 23 -17.81 -2.86 17.99
C ASP A 23 -16.82 -4.01 17.77
N ASP A 24 -17.18 -5.19 18.26
CA ASP A 24 -16.38 -6.39 18.13
C ASP A 24 -16.23 -6.84 16.66
N ASP A 25 -17.27 -6.64 15.83
CA ASP A 25 -17.24 -6.95 14.40
C ASP A 25 -16.35 -5.99 13.59
N GLN A 26 -15.91 -4.87 14.18
CA GLN A 26 -14.98 -3.93 13.59
C GLN A 26 -13.59 -3.95 14.27
N SER A 27 -13.27 -4.99 15.02
CA SER A 27 -11.94 -5.17 15.62
C SER A 27 -10.95 -5.71 14.58
N ILE A 28 -10.20 -4.80 13.95
CA ILE A 28 -9.31 -5.07 12.80
C ILE A 28 -7.87 -4.58 13.03
N TYR A 29 -7.44 -4.38 14.29
CA TYR A 29 -6.11 -3.87 14.63
C TYR A 29 -5.34 -4.80 15.57
N LYS A 30 -5.56 -6.14 15.50
CA LYS A 30 -4.84 -7.16 16.29
C LYS A 30 -3.32 -7.02 16.07
N PHE A 31 -2.88 -6.79 14.83
CA PHE A 31 -1.48 -6.55 14.47
C PHE A 31 -0.85 -5.32 15.16
N ARG A 32 -1.66 -4.39 15.68
CA ARG A 32 -1.22 -3.26 16.52
C ARG A 32 -1.43 -3.49 18.02
N GLY A 33 -1.65 -4.74 18.42
CA GLY A 33 -1.87 -5.14 19.81
C GLY A 33 -3.28 -4.80 20.34
N ALA A 34 -4.26 -4.58 19.46
CA ALA A 34 -5.66 -4.55 19.89
C ALA A 34 -6.08 -5.96 20.35
N ASP A 35 -6.91 -5.99 21.40
CA ASP A 35 -7.40 -7.22 21.98
C ASP A 35 -8.93 -7.11 22.14
N ILE A 36 -9.63 -7.85 21.31
CA ILE A 36 -11.09 -7.91 21.27
C ILE A 36 -11.69 -8.42 22.58
N SER A 37 -10.94 -9.22 23.35
CA SER A 37 -11.41 -9.77 24.63
C SER A 37 -11.78 -8.67 25.63
N ASN A 38 -11.16 -7.50 25.53
CA ASN A 38 -11.45 -6.36 26.43
C ASN A 38 -12.89 -5.89 26.32
N ILE A 39 -13.50 -5.87 25.14
CA ILE A 39 -14.90 -5.49 24.94
C ILE A 39 -15.84 -6.67 25.18
N LEU A 40 -15.47 -7.88 24.74
CA LEU A 40 -16.27 -9.07 24.91
C LEU A 40 -16.45 -9.47 26.38
N GLN A 41 -15.40 -9.27 27.20
CA GLN A 41 -15.39 -9.63 28.62
C GLN A 41 -15.66 -8.43 29.55
N PHE A 42 -16.06 -7.27 29.01
CA PHE A 42 -16.26 -6.05 29.80
C PHE A 42 -17.22 -6.28 30.96
N GLU A 43 -18.35 -6.98 30.75
CA GLU A 43 -19.36 -7.29 31.76
C GLU A 43 -18.82 -8.17 32.89
N LYS A 44 -17.82 -9.04 32.62
CA LYS A 44 -17.18 -9.84 33.66
C LYS A 44 -16.31 -9.00 34.61
N ASN A 45 -15.80 -7.88 34.11
CA ASN A 45 -14.96 -6.98 34.89
C ASN A 45 -15.75 -5.88 35.61
N PHE A 46 -16.97 -5.57 35.15
CA PHE A 46 -17.87 -4.59 35.71
C PHE A 46 -19.26 -5.21 35.88
N ASN A 47 -19.49 -5.85 37.02
CA ASN A 47 -20.67 -6.69 37.27
C ASN A 47 -22.02 -5.95 37.15
N ASN A 48 -22.03 -4.63 37.23
CA ASN A 48 -23.23 -3.80 37.11
C ASN A 48 -23.32 -3.10 35.73
N ALA A 49 -22.52 -3.50 34.76
CA ALA A 49 -22.54 -2.89 33.45
C ALA A 49 -23.88 -3.14 32.74
N ARG A 50 -24.47 -2.08 32.20
CA ARG A 50 -25.64 -2.16 31.32
C ARG A 50 -25.14 -2.16 29.88
N VAL A 51 -25.41 -3.23 29.15
CA VAL A 51 -25.08 -3.32 27.72
C VAL A 51 -26.27 -2.82 26.91
N VAL A 52 -26.02 -1.92 25.99
CA VAL A 52 -26.99 -1.43 25.01
C VAL A 52 -26.44 -1.75 23.62
N LYS A 53 -27.17 -2.51 22.83
CA LYS A 53 -26.79 -2.82 21.45
C LYS A 53 -27.34 -1.74 20.52
N LEU A 54 -26.47 -1.17 19.68
CA LEU A 54 -26.85 -0.21 18.64
C LEU A 54 -26.89 -0.97 17.30
N GLU A 55 -28.06 -1.52 16.97
CA GLU A 55 -28.25 -2.40 15.81
C GLU A 55 -28.85 -1.66 14.60
N GLN A 56 -29.41 -0.48 14.79
CA GLN A 56 -29.92 0.34 13.69
C GLN A 56 -28.77 1.03 12.95
N ASN A 57 -28.69 0.77 11.66
CA ASN A 57 -27.75 1.40 10.74
C ASN A 57 -28.50 2.46 9.90
N TYR A 58 -27.88 3.62 9.76
CA TYR A 58 -28.44 4.76 9.00
C TYR A 58 -27.70 5.05 7.70
N ARG A 59 -26.63 4.29 7.42
CA ARG A 59 -25.72 4.53 6.30
C ARG A 59 -26.14 3.78 5.05
N SER A 60 -26.19 2.46 5.15
CA SER A 60 -26.25 1.55 4.01
C SER A 60 -27.66 1.14 3.65
N THR A 61 -27.89 0.75 2.40
CA THR A 61 -29.10 0.07 1.95
C THR A 61 -29.22 -1.31 2.60
N LYS A 62 -30.43 -1.87 2.62
CA LYS A 62 -30.68 -3.20 3.23
C LYS A 62 -29.87 -4.30 2.55
N THR A 63 -29.79 -4.28 1.23
CA THR A 63 -29.01 -5.28 0.46
C THR A 63 -27.55 -5.34 0.90
N ILE A 64 -26.91 -4.19 1.13
CA ILE A 64 -25.52 -4.13 1.60
C ILE A 64 -25.41 -4.66 3.02
N LEU A 65 -26.34 -4.30 3.91
CA LEU A 65 -26.34 -4.79 5.30
C LEU A 65 -26.59 -6.29 5.40
N ASP A 66 -27.51 -6.82 4.59
CA ASP A 66 -27.80 -8.26 4.55
C ASP A 66 -26.53 -9.04 4.18
N ALA A 67 -25.80 -8.60 3.14
CA ALA A 67 -24.54 -9.20 2.75
C ALA A 67 -23.47 -9.10 3.87
N ALA A 68 -23.33 -7.94 4.51
CA ALA A 68 -22.40 -7.74 5.61
C ALA A 68 -22.73 -8.66 6.81
N ASN A 69 -24.02 -8.77 7.17
CA ASN A 69 -24.48 -9.68 8.23
C ASN A 69 -24.13 -11.13 7.91
N GLU A 70 -24.42 -11.60 6.67
CA GLU A 70 -24.10 -12.97 6.25
C GLU A 70 -22.60 -13.28 6.33
N VAL A 71 -21.75 -12.34 5.94
CA VAL A 71 -20.29 -12.50 6.06
C VAL A 71 -19.89 -12.65 7.52
N ILE A 72 -20.33 -11.74 8.40
CA ILE A 72 -19.82 -11.68 9.79
C ILE A 72 -20.43 -12.78 10.69
N HIS A 73 -21.58 -13.31 10.35
CA HIS A 73 -22.20 -14.43 11.09
C HIS A 73 -21.33 -15.70 11.11
N ASN A 74 -20.40 -15.85 10.20
CA ASN A 74 -19.45 -16.95 10.19
C ASN A 74 -18.38 -16.87 11.29
N ASN A 75 -18.23 -15.72 11.96
CA ASN A 75 -17.33 -15.58 13.11
C ASN A 75 -17.98 -16.11 14.39
N LYS A 76 -17.19 -16.86 15.18
CA LYS A 76 -17.65 -17.47 16.43
C LYS A 76 -17.39 -16.58 17.65
N GLY A 77 -16.29 -15.83 17.63
CA GLY A 77 -15.84 -14.99 18.72
C GLY A 77 -16.50 -13.60 18.73
N ARG A 78 -17.84 -13.50 18.66
CA ARG A 78 -18.57 -12.22 18.58
C ARG A 78 -19.77 -12.15 19.53
N LYS A 79 -20.23 -10.94 19.87
CA LYS A 79 -21.54 -10.73 20.50
C LYS A 79 -22.63 -10.83 19.43
N ASP A 80 -23.66 -11.61 19.72
CA ASP A 80 -24.78 -11.77 18.81
C ASP A 80 -25.50 -10.41 18.61
N LYS A 81 -25.43 -9.89 17.40
CA LYS A 81 -26.11 -8.69 16.92
C LYS A 81 -26.31 -8.78 15.42
N THR A 82 -27.36 -8.12 14.92
CA THR A 82 -27.67 -8.05 13.49
C THR A 82 -28.02 -6.61 13.15
N LEU A 83 -27.26 -6.04 12.22
CA LEU A 83 -27.57 -4.69 11.76
C LEU A 83 -28.81 -4.69 10.90
N TRP A 84 -29.67 -3.70 11.12
CA TRP A 84 -30.86 -3.45 10.33
C TRP A 84 -30.99 -1.96 9.98
N SER A 85 -31.76 -1.62 8.96
CA SER A 85 -31.96 -0.24 8.52
C SER A 85 -33.39 0.02 8.08
N ASP A 86 -33.83 1.27 8.25
CA ASP A 86 -35.07 1.80 7.64
C ASP A 86 -34.83 2.32 6.22
N ASN A 87 -33.56 2.37 5.76
CA ASN A 87 -33.24 2.77 4.40
C ASN A 87 -33.90 1.87 3.35
N GLU A 88 -33.88 2.30 2.11
CA GLU A 88 -34.41 1.51 0.96
C GLU A 88 -33.71 0.16 0.82
N GLN A 89 -34.30 -0.76 0.06
CA GLN A 89 -33.69 -2.05 -0.25
C GLN A 89 -32.35 -1.87 -0.97
N GLY A 90 -32.28 -0.92 -1.88
CA GLY A 90 -31.10 -0.66 -2.71
C GLY A 90 -30.94 -1.66 -3.86
N GLU A 91 -29.94 -1.43 -4.67
CA GLU A 91 -29.58 -2.29 -5.79
C GLU A 91 -28.86 -3.55 -5.32
N LYS A 92 -28.73 -4.54 -6.19
CA LYS A 92 -27.92 -5.73 -5.93
C LYS A 92 -26.45 -5.34 -5.93
N ILE A 93 -25.67 -6.09 -5.15
CA ILE A 93 -24.21 -6.00 -5.17
C ILE A 93 -23.72 -6.58 -6.49
N ASP A 94 -22.90 -5.83 -7.20
CA ASP A 94 -22.25 -6.29 -8.42
C ASP A 94 -21.01 -7.13 -8.08
N LEU A 95 -20.90 -8.28 -8.73
CA LEU A 95 -19.73 -9.15 -8.63
C LEU A 95 -19.06 -9.24 -10.00
N TYR A 96 -17.81 -8.83 -10.09
CA TYR A 96 -17.03 -8.82 -11.32
C TYR A 96 -15.80 -9.73 -11.22
N GLN A 97 -15.62 -10.62 -12.20
CA GLN A 97 -14.43 -11.44 -12.34
C GLN A 97 -13.59 -10.90 -13.50
N ALA A 98 -12.37 -10.50 -13.20
CA ALA A 98 -11.39 -10.07 -14.19
C ALA A 98 -10.44 -11.23 -14.63
N GLU A 99 -9.74 -11.03 -15.73
CA GLU A 99 -8.69 -11.95 -16.17
C GLU A 99 -7.43 -11.79 -15.32
N ASP A 100 -7.12 -10.55 -14.95
CA ASP A 100 -5.99 -10.17 -14.12
C ASP A 100 -6.28 -8.84 -13.35
N ALA A 101 -5.38 -8.44 -12.48
CA ALA A 101 -5.49 -7.20 -11.71
C ALA A 101 -5.54 -5.94 -12.60
N TYR A 102 -4.93 -5.99 -13.78
CA TYR A 102 -4.91 -4.87 -14.70
C TYR A 102 -6.25 -4.69 -15.41
N ALA A 103 -6.91 -5.80 -15.80
CA ALA A 103 -8.27 -5.80 -16.33
C ALA A 103 -9.29 -5.40 -15.25
N GLU A 104 -9.07 -5.81 -13.98
CA GLU A 104 -9.87 -5.36 -12.85
C GLU A 104 -9.81 -3.82 -12.70
N ALA A 105 -8.60 -3.27 -12.65
CA ALA A 105 -8.39 -1.83 -12.53
C ALA A 105 -8.99 -1.05 -13.72
N ASP A 106 -8.91 -1.62 -14.94
CA ASP A 106 -9.48 -1.03 -16.14
C ASP A 106 -11.01 -0.97 -16.09
N MET A 107 -11.66 -2.03 -15.63
CA MET A 107 -13.11 -2.07 -15.40
C MET A 107 -13.53 -1.01 -14.38
N VAL A 108 -12.84 -0.92 -13.24
CA VAL A 108 -13.15 0.05 -12.19
C VAL A 108 -13.04 1.48 -12.73
N ALA A 109 -11.92 1.82 -13.36
CA ALA A 109 -11.71 3.17 -13.90
C ALA A 109 -12.70 3.51 -15.02
N SER A 110 -13.01 2.54 -15.91
CA SER A 110 -14.01 2.73 -16.97
C SER A 110 -15.40 2.99 -16.41
N THR A 111 -15.83 2.20 -15.41
CA THR A 111 -17.15 2.34 -14.78
C THR A 111 -17.31 3.70 -14.09
N ILE A 112 -16.28 4.15 -13.37
CA ILE A 112 -16.27 5.47 -12.72
C ILE A 112 -16.37 6.57 -13.79
N LYS A 113 -15.52 6.51 -14.82
CA LYS A 113 -15.49 7.50 -15.89
C LYS A 113 -16.84 7.60 -16.59
N GLU A 114 -17.43 6.47 -16.97
CA GLU A 114 -18.72 6.41 -17.62
C GLU A 114 -19.83 7.04 -16.76
N ASN A 115 -19.90 6.69 -15.48
CA ASN A 115 -20.92 7.25 -14.60
C ASN A 115 -20.80 8.76 -14.40
N VAL A 116 -19.58 9.28 -14.29
CA VAL A 116 -19.34 10.72 -14.16
C VAL A 116 -19.66 11.43 -15.47
N ASP A 117 -19.23 10.91 -16.62
CA ASP A 117 -19.50 11.50 -17.93
C ASP A 117 -21.01 11.55 -18.25
N PHE A 118 -21.80 10.59 -17.76
CA PHE A 118 -23.27 10.61 -17.86
C PHE A 118 -23.97 11.42 -16.77
N GLY A 119 -23.23 12.05 -15.85
CA GLY A 119 -23.77 12.86 -14.77
C GLY A 119 -24.55 12.08 -13.71
N ARG A 120 -24.23 10.78 -13.53
CA ARG A 120 -24.89 9.90 -12.53
C ARG A 120 -24.28 10.07 -11.15
N ALA A 121 -23.01 10.46 -11.07
CA ALA A 121 -22.25 10.67 -9.84
C ALA A 121 -21.08 11.61 -10.10
N ASP A 122 -20.47 12.14 -9.02
CA ASP A 122 -19.22 12.88 -9.05
C ASP A 122 -18.04 11.97 -8.66
N TYR A 123 -16.82 12.34 -9.01
CA TYR A 123 -15.62 11.56 -8.60
C TYR A 123 -15.52 11.41 -7.08
N SER A 124 -15.93 12.40 -6.31
CA SER A 124 -15.94 12.36 -4.84
C SER A 124 -16.93 11.37 -4.23
N ASP A 125 -17.87 10.84 -5.02
CA ASP A 125 -18.81 9.83 -4.57
C ASP A 125 -18.21 8.41 -4.55
N TYR A 126 -16.97 8.24 -5.05
CA TYR A 126 -16.33 6.94 -5.21
C TYR A 126 -15.18 6.71 -4.26
N ALA A 127 -15.16 5.50 -3.70
CA ALA A 127 -13.97 4.95 -3.02
C ALA A 127 -13.59 3.60 -3.63
N ILE A 128 -12.31 3.40 -3.83
CA ILE A 128 -11.70 2.12 -4.23
C ILE A 128 -10.96 1.59 -3.01
N LEU A 129 -11.41 0.44 -2.51
CA LEU A 129 -10.87 -0.20 -1.32
C LEU A 129 -10.10 -1.46 -1.72
N TYR A 130 -8.93 -1.65 -1.12
CA TYR A 130 -8.07 -2.80 -1.35
C TYR A 130 -7.41 -3.28 -0.06
N ARG A 131 -6.84 -4.49 -0.06
CA ARG A 131 -6.25 -5.12 1.13
C ARG A 131 -4.86 -4.58 1.44
N THR A 132 -3.99 -4.47 0.45
CA THR A 132 -2.60 -4.01 0.60
C THR A 132 -2.30 -2.81 -0.30
N ASN A 133 -1.31 -2.00 0.11
CA ASN A 133 -0.93 -0.83 -0.67
C ASN A 133 -0.36 -1.19 -2.06
N ALA A 134 0.23 -2.38 -2.23
CA ALA A 134 0.77 -2.83 -3.50
C ALA A 134 -0.29 -2.80 -4.62
N GLN A 135 -1.53 -3.20 -4.31
CA GLN A 135 -2.65 -3.22 -5.26
C GLN A 135 -2.98 -1.84 -5.87
N SER A 136 -2.54 -0.73 -5.27
CA SER A 136 -2.90 0.60 -5.79
C SER A 136 -2.26 0.91 -7.15
N ARG A 137 -1.13 0.29 -7.52
CA ARG A 137 -0.40 0.61 -8.75
C ARG A 137 -1.27 0.51 -10.00
N ALA A 138 -1.85 -0.65 -10.26
CA ALA A 138 -2.68 -0.86 -11.44
C ALA A 138 -3.89 0.09 -11.48
N LEU A 139 -4.51 0.34 -10.31
CA LEU A 139 -5.62 1.28 -10.16
C LEU A 139 -5.18 2.73 -10.47
N GLU A 140 -4.05 3.17 -9.89
CA GLU A 140 -3.47 4.50 -10.14
C GLU A 140 -3.19 4.71 -11.63
N GLU A 141 -2.51 3.76 -12.29
CA GLU A 141 -2.19 3.83 -13.70
C GLU A 141 -3.44 3.92 -14.59
N LYS A 142 -4.49 3.13 -14.31
CA LYS A 142 -5.73 3.18 -15.09
C LYS A 142 -6.54 4.44 -14.86
N LEU A 143 -6.55 4.99 -13.64
CA LEU A 143 -7.19 6.27 -13.36
C LEU A 143 -6.46 7.41 -14.08
N LEU A 144 -5.13 7.43 -14.07
CA LEU A 144 -4.30 8.40 -14.78
C LEU A 144 -4.53 8.35 -16.30
N LEU A 145 -4.51 7.16 -16.90
CA LEU A 145 -4.75 6.97 -18.33
C LEU A 145 -6.12 7.53 -18.80
N ARG A 146 -7.11 7.56 -17.89
CA ARG A 146 -8.45 8.08 -18.16
C ARG A 146 -8.66 9.51 -17.70
N ASN A 147 -7.58 10.18 -17.21
CA ASN A 147 -7.64 11.52 -16.62
C ASN A 147 -8.68 11.61 -15.49
N ILE A 148 -8.78 10.59 -14.65
CA ILE A 148 -9.62 10.56 -13.47
C ILE A 148 -8.80 11.07 -12.29
N PRO A 149 -9.18 12.19 -11.65
CA PRO A 149 -8.49 12.69 -10.47
C PRO A 149 -8.69 11.71 -9.29
N TYR A 150 -7.61 11.39 -8.59
CA TYR A 150 -7.68 10.50 -7.43
C TYR A 150 -6.75 10.97 -6.30
N LYS A 151 -7.01 10.46 -5.09
CA LYS A 151 -6.17 10.70 -3.91
C LYS A 151 -6.04 9.42 -3.08
N ILE A 152 -4.81 9.10 -2.67
CA ILE A 152 -4.54 7.98 -1.77
C ILE A 152 -4.62 8.45 -0.33
N ILE A 153 -5.46 7.82 0.47
CA ILE A 153 -5.63 8.12 1.90
C ILE A 153 -4.85 7.10 2.73
N GLY A 154 -3.99 7.61 3.62
CA GLY A 154 -3.17 6.78 4.52
C GLY A 154 -1.98 6.10 3.85
N GLY A 155 -1.65 6.49 2.64
CA GLY A 155 -0.51 5.99 1.85
C GLY A 155 0.16 7.08 1.03
N GLN A 156 1.06 6.67 0.17
CA GLN A 156 1.71 7.49 -0.87
C GLN A 156 1.46 6.85 -2.22
N ASN A 157 1.42 7.67 -3.26
CA ASN A 157 1.37 7.20 -4.64
C ASN A 157 2.51 6.21 -4.89
N PHE A 158 2.26 5.20 -5.71
CA PHE A 158 3.17 4.07 -5.86
C PHE A 158 4.61 4.50 -6.16
N TYR A 159 4.80 5.33 -7.16
CA TYR A 159 6.14 5.81 -7.58
C TYR A 159 6.77 6.82 -6.60
N GLN A 160 6.01 7.31 -5.61
CA GLN A 160 6.53 8.19 -4.55
C GLN A 160 7.04 7.42 -3.32
N ARG A 161 6.75 6.10 -3.22
CA ARG A 161 7.20 5.26 -2.10
C ARG A 161 8.72 5.17 -2.06
N LYS A 162 9.26 5.12 -0.82
CA LYS A 162 10.71 5.16 -0.61
C LYS A 162 11.43 4.03 -1.35
N GLU A 163 10.98 2.79 -1.17
CA GLU A 163 11.57 1.59 -1.77
C GLU A 163 11.54 1.62 -3.29
N ILE A 164 10.44 2.13 -3.87
CA ILE A 164 10.30 2.28 -5.32
C ILE A 164 11.28 3.33 -5.85
N LYS A 165 11.36 4.49 -5.18
CA LYS A 165 12.33 5.53 -5.52
C LYS A 165 13.77 5.05 -5.40
N ASP A 166 14.07 4.20 -4.42
CA ASP A 166 15.41 3.66 -4.22
C ASP A 166 15.79 2.73 -5.37
N VAL A 167 14.90 1.79 -5.75
CA VAL A 167 15.14 0.88 -6.89
C VAL A 167 15.23 1.67 -8.20
N LEU A 168 14.30 2.59 -8.46
CA LEU A 168 14.35 3.43 -9.66
C LEU A 168 15.62 4.28 -9.73
N ALA A 169 16.15 4.74 -8.60
CA ALA A 169 17.41 5.50 -8.58
C ALA A 169 18.60 4.62 -8.99
N TYR A 170 18.63 3.33 -8.60
CA TYR A 170 19.61 2.39 -9.14
C TYR A 170 19.50 2.25 -10.66
N LEU A 171 18.30 2.03 -11.16
CA LEU A 171 18.03 1.87 -12.59
C LEU A 171 18.43 3.14 -13.38
N ARG A 172 18.14 4.33 -12.84
CA ARG A 172 18.54 5.60 -13.46
C ARG A 172 20.05 5.74 -13.60
N ILE A 173 20.82 5.38 -12.56
CA ILE A 173 22.29 5.46 -12.60
C ILE A 173 22.87 4.42 -13.56
N ILE A 174 22.27 3.25 -13.64
CA ILE A 174 22.67 2.21 -14.61
C ILE A 174 22.42 2.71 -16.05
N CYS A 175 21.27 3.32 -16.27
CA CYS A 175 20.91 3.91 -17.58
C CYS A 175 21.76 5.13 -17.92
N ASN A 176 21.87 6.05 -16.97
CA ASN A 176 22.61 7.31 -17.15
C ASN A 176 23.14 7.84 -15.80
N ALA A 177 24.44 7.77 -15.60
CA ALA A 177 25.09 8.16 -14.36
C ALA A 177 25.25 9.68 -14.13
N THR A 178 24.55 10.53 -14.90
CA THR A 178 24.59 11.99 -14.73
C THR A 178 23.60 12.52 -13.70
N ASP A 179 22.70 11.67 -13.17
CA ASP A 179 21.70 12.04 -12.16
C ASP A 179 22.32 12.05 -10.76
N ASP A 180 22.86 13.19 -10.35
CA ASP A 180 23.47 13.38 -9.02
C ASP A 180 22.50 13.09 -7.87
N ILE A 181 21.19 13.36 -8.05
CA ILE A 181 20.17 13.12 -7.03
C ILE A 181 19.98 11.62 -6.83
N ALA A 182 19.96 10.86 -7.92
CA ALA A 182 19.87 9.41 -7.84
C ALA A 182 21.11 8.80 -7.19
N VAL A 183 22.32 9.29 -7.52
CA VAL A 183 23.57 8.86 -6.89
C VAL A 183 23.54 9.08 -5.38
N GLU A 184 23.18 10.30 -4.95
CA GLU A 184 23.08 10.61 -3.51
C GLU A 184 22.09 9.72 -2.78
N ARG A 185 20.99 9.42 -3.45
CA ARG A 185 19.95 8.63 -2.86
C ARG A 185 20.41 7.20 -2.52
N ILE A 186 21.16 6.56 -3.41
CA ILE A 186 21.49 5.14 -3.27
C ILE A 186 22.90 4.84 -2.79
N ILE A 187 23.82 5.79 -2.76
CA ILE A 187 25.22 5.55 -2.42
C ILE A 187 25.39 4.83 -1.06
N ASN A 188 24.48 5.06 -0.13
CA ASN A 188 24.46 4.42 1.19
C ASN A 188 23.13 3.70 1.50
N VAL A 189 22.41 3.25 0.49
CA VAL A 189 21.17 2.47 0.59
C VAL A 189 21.29 1.26 -0.32
N PRO A 190 21.36 0.04 0.24
CA PRO A 190 21.55 -0.36 1.65
C PRO A 190 22.79 0.25 2.30
N LYS A 191 22.87 0.17 3.63
CA LYS A 191 23.96 0.79 4.39
C LYS A 191 25.36 0.27 4.01
N ARG A 192 26.21 1.14 3.46
CA ARG A 192 27.61 0.83 3.07
C ARG A 192 28.65 1.54 3.93
N GLY A 193 28.19 2.39 4.86
CA GLY A 193 29.07 3.22 5.70
C GLY A 193 29.76 4.34 4.91
N ILE A 194 29.09 4.82 3.84
CA ILE A 194 29.47 6.02 3.10
C ILE A 194 28.62 7.16 3.65
N GLY A 195 29.23 8.02 4.46
CA GLY A 195 28.51 9.10 5.16
C GLY A 195 28.41 10.40 4.35
N ALA A 196 27.55 11.31 4.83
CA ALA A 196 27.32 12.61 4.19
C ALA A 196 28.61 13.42 3.95
N THR A 197 29.59 13.35 4.87
CA THR A 197 30.89 14.04 4.70
C THR A 197 31.64 13.54 3.47
N THR A 198 31.58 12.25 3.16
CA THR A 198 32.19 11.67 1.94
C THR A 198 31.51 12.22 0.70
N VAL A 199 30.18 12.23 0.68
CA VAL A 199 29.38 12.77 -0.43
C VAL A 199 29.67 14.26 -0.66
N THR A 200 29.74 15.05 0.43
CA THR A 200 30.05 16.48 0.33
C THR A 200 31.43 16.72 -0.32
N LYS A 201 32.48 15.99 0.13
CA LYS A 201 33.79 16.11 -0.47
C LYS A 201 33.86 15.70 -1.93
N ALA A 202 33.12 14.64 -2.30
CA ALA A 202 33.01 14.22 -3.70
C ALA A 202 32.31 15.30 -4.56
N LYS A 203 31.26 15.93 -4.04
CA LYS A 203 30.59 17.07 -4.71
C LYS A 203 31.50 18.30 -4.86
N ASP A 204 32.29 18.62 -3.83
CA ASP A 204 33.20 19.74 -3.90
C ASP A 204 34.30 19.48 -4.96
N PHE A 205 34.78 18.24 -5.04
CA PHE A 205 35.71 17.82 -6.08
C PHE A 205 35.07 17.87 -7.48
N ALA A 206 33.85 17.36 -7.62
CA ALA A 206 33.09 17.41 -8.85
C ALA A 206 32.97 18.85 -9.38
N ARG A 207 32.59 19.79 -8.52
CA ARG A 207 32.50 21.23 -8.86
C ARG A 207 33.83 21.83 -9.30
N ALA A 208 34.93 21.44 -8.62
CA ALA A 208 36.26 21.98 -8.92
C ALA A 208 36.80 21.51 -10.28
N TYR A 209 36.42 20.31 -10.71
CA TYR A 209 36.96 19.68 -11.93
C TYR A 209 35.96 19.59 -13.08
N GLY A 210 34.72 20.03 -12.87
CA GLY A 210 33.66 20.00 -13.89
C GLY A 210 33.08 18.59 -14.12
N PHE A 211 33.14 17.73 -13.11
CA PHE A 211 32.56 16.40 -13.11
C PHE A 211 31.13 16.41 -12.55
N ASN A 212 30.34 15.38 -12.86
CA ASN A 212 29.18 15.03 -12.07
C ASN A 212 29.58 14.23 -10.81
N LEU A 213 28.63 13.98 -9.90
CA LEU A 213 28.94 13.29 -8.65
C LEU A 213 29.48 11.87 -8.90
N TYR A 214 28.89 11.13 -9.84
CA TYR A 214 29.32 9.75 -10.13
C TYR A 214 30.74 9.70 -10.70
N GLU A 215 31.06 10.58 -11.65
CA GLU A 215 32.41 10.71 -12.19
C GLU A 215 33.44 11.02 -11.09
N SER A 216 33.08 11.90 -10.12
CA SER A 216 33.96 12.19 -9.00
C SER A 216 34.16 10.98 -8.08
N LEU A 217 33.15 10.12 -7.92
CA LEU A 217 33.28 8.88 -7.13
C LEU A 217 34.19 7.85 -7.80
N LEU A 218 34.22 7.80 -9.13
CA LEU A 218 35.20 6.97 -9.86
C LEU A 218 36.64 7.42 -9.58
N GLU A 219 36.84 8.71 -9.37
CA GLU A 219 38.12 9.33 -9.06
C GLU A 219 38.40 9.45 -7.54
N VAL A 220 37.73 8.64 -6.71
CA VAL A 220 37.75 8.77 -5.24
C VAL A 220 39.14 8.79 -4.61
N GLU A 221 40.13 8.14 -5.22
CA GLU A 221 41.53 8.12 -4.74
C GLU A 221 42.20 9.49 -4.89
N ASN A 222 41.73 10.30 -5.84
CA ASN A 222 42.25 11.62 -6.10
C ASN A 222 41.57 12.70 -5.25
N ILE A 223 40.57 12.34 -4.43
CA ILE A 223 39.84 13.27 -3.57
C ILE A 223 40.51 13.38 -2.21
N PRO A 224 41.10 14.54 -1.84
CA PRO A 224 41.79 14.72 -0.57
C PRO A 224 40.87 14.45 0.64
N GLY A 225 41.35 13.62 1.56
CA GLY A 225 40.66 13.30 2.81
C GLY A 225 39.53 12.26 2.63
N LEU A 226 39.50 11.50 1.53
CA LEU A 226 38.64 10.33 1.32
C LEU A 226 39.39 9.00 1.35
N GLU A 227 40.67 8.98 1.71
CA GLU A 227 41.51 7.78 1.71
C GLU A 227 40.88 6.61 2.50
N ARG A 228 40.23 6.93 3.64
CA ARG A 228 39.55 5.92 4.49
C ARG A 228 38.22 5.42 3.90
N ALA A 229 37.59 6.24 3.08
CA ALA A 229 36.33 5.92 2.45
C ALA A 229 36.49 5.28 1.06
N ALA A 230 37.67 5.43 0.45
CA ALA A 230 37.94 5.04 -0.94
C ALA A 230 37.53 3.58 -1.24
N THR A 231 37.90 2.64 -0.38
CA THR A 231 37.55 1.23 -0.57
C THR A 231 36.03 0.99 -0.61
N LYS A 232 35.26 1.72 0.22
CA LYS A 232 33.80 1.57 0.26
C LYS A 232 33.16 2.22 -0.94
N VAL A 233 33.65 3.39 -1.34
CA VAL A 233 33.17 4.09 -2.54
C VAL A 233 33.47 3.25 -3.78
N ARG A 234 34.68 2.70 -3.90
CA ARG A 234 35.05 1.82 -5.01
C ARG A 234 34.14 0.60 -5.11
N LYS A 235 33.87 -0.08 -4.00
CA LYS A 235 32.91 -1.20 -4.00
C LYS A 235 31.54 -0.80 -4.54
N PHE A 236 31.08 0.41 -4.26
CA PHE A 236 29.84 0.93 -4.80
C PHE A 236 29.95 1.22 -6.30
N THR A 237 31.02 1.90 -6.75
CA THR A 237 31.19 2.19 -8.18
C THR A 237 31.40 0.91 -9.00
N ASP A 238 32.21 -0.05 -8.52
CA ASP A 238 32.41 -1.35 -9.17
C ASP A 238 31.10 -2.11 -9.33
N LEU A 239 30.23 -2.07 -8.32
CA LEU A 239 28.88 -2.68 -8.38
C LEU A 239 28.03 -2.03 -9.48
N ILE A 240 28.02 -0.70 -9.57
CA ILE A 240 27.26 0.01 -10.61
C ILE A 240 27.84 -0.27 -12.01
N GLU A 241 29.15 -0.26 -12.18
CA GLU A 241 29.76 -0.60 -13.48
C GLU A 241 29.42 -2.04 -13.91
N ASN A 242 29.44 -2.99 -12.96
CA ASN A 242 29.01 -4.37 -13.24
C ASN A 242 27.56 -4.42 -13.76
N PHE A 243 26.64 -3.69 -13.14
CA PHE A 243 25.25 -3.63 -13.62
C PHE A 243 25.13 -3.00 -15.02
N LYS A 244 25.93 -1.97 -15.33
CA LYS A 244 25.96 -1.36 -16.67
C LYS A 244 26.44 -2.36 -17.73
N ASP A 245 27.44 -3.19 -17.41
CA ASP A 245 27.91 -4.23 -18.31
C ASP A 245 26.84 -5.33 -18.50
N GLN A 246 26.20 -5.76 -17.43
CA GLN A 246 25.16 -6.77 -17.44
C GLN A 246 23.88 -6.32 -18.17
N GLN A 247 23.52 -5.02 -18.11
CA GLN A 247 22.38 -4.45 -18.83
C GLN A 247 22.38 -4.79 -20.33
N GLN A 248 23.56 -4.97 -20.93
CA GLN A 248 23.67 -5.27 -22.37
C GLN A 248 23.23 -6.68 -22.75
N SER A 249 23.15 -7.60 -21.80
CA SER A 249 22.89 -9.02 -22.03
C SER A 249 21.69 -9.59 -21.27
N MET A 250 21.17 -8.86 -20.29
CA MET A 250 20.03 -9.26 -19.46
C MET A 250 18.73 -8.60 -19.92
N SER A 251 17.59 -9.24 -19.68
CA SER A 251 16.29 -8.60 -19.74
C SER A 251 16.15 -7.58 -18.62
N LEU A 252 15.20 -6.64 -18.73
CA LEU A 252 14.97 -5.63 -17.67
C LEU A 252 14.58 -6.29 -16.35
N LYS A 253 13.74 -7.32 -16.40
CA LYS A 253 13.36 -8.09 -15.21
C LYS A 253 14.56 -8.74 -14.55
N GLU A 254 15.44 -9.38 -15.35
CA GLU A 254 16.67 -9.98 -14.83
C GLU A 254 17.57 -8.92 -14.20
N LEU A 255 17.74 -7.77 -14.84
CA LEU A 255 18.53 -6.67 -14.32
C LEU A 255 17.99 -6.14 -13.00
N VAL A 256 16.68 -5.93 -12.89
CA VAL A 256 16.05 -5.46 -11.63
C VAL A 256 16.27 -6.48 -10.51
N ASN A 257 16.08 -7.76 -10.78
CA ASN A 257 16.31 -8.82 -9.80
C ASN A 257 17.78 -8.89 -9.36
N GLU A 258 18.72 -8.75 -10.32
CA GLU A 258 20.15 -8.73 -10.02
C GLU A 258 20.53 -7.53 -9.15
N VAL A 259 20.00 -6.33 -9.44
CA VAL A 259 20.18 -5.14 -8.61
C VAL A 259 19.69 -5.39 -7.18
N LEU A 260 18.51 -5.97 -7.01
CA LEU A 260 17.94 -6.24 -5.68
C LEU A 260 18.76 -7.27 -4.89
N ASN A 261 19.23 -8.33 -5.57
CA ASN A 261 20.02 -9.41 -4.98
C ASN A 261 21.44 -8.95 -4.59
N GLU A 262 22.18 -8.37 -5.53
CA GLU A 262 23.57 -7.97 -5.33
C GLU A 262 23.71 -6.79 -4.36
N THR A 263 22.73 -5.89 -4.35
CA THR A 263 22.71 -4.81 -3.33
C THR A 263 22.31 -5.32 -1.95
N GLY A 264 21.60 -6.45 -1.85
CA GLY A 264 21.01 -6.97 -0.62
C GLY A 264 19.82 -6.15 -0.12
N TYR A 265 19.17 -5.36 -0.98
CA TYR A 265 18.09 -4.43 -0.58
C TYR A 265 16.90 -5.18 0.04
N VAL A 266 16.42 -6.22 -0.62
CA VAL A 266 15.31 -7.04 -0.12
C VAL A 266 15.72 -7.82 1.13
N ALA A 267 16.97 -8.32 1.20
CA ALA A 267 17.48 -9.02 2.37
C ALA A 267 17.54 -8.12 3.61
N GLU A 268 17.93 -6.84 3.47
CA GLU A 268 17.89 -5.85 4.57
C GLU A 268 16.47 -5.62 5.06
N LEU A 269 15.50 -5.48 4.17
CA LEU A 269 14.09 -5.34 4.52
C LEU A 269 13.54 -6.59 5.23
N ALA A 270 13.80 -7.77 4.70
CA ALA A 270 13.36 -9.03 5.29
C ALA A 270 13.93 -9.25 6.71
N ALA A 271 15.16 -8.78 6.96
CA ALA A 271 15.78 -8.85 8.28
C ALA A 271 15.10 -7.96 9.34
N GLU A 272 14.35 -6.94 8.95
CA GLU A 272 13.56 -6.10 9.87
C GLU A 272 12.41 -6.90 10.51
N ASN A 273 11.88 -7.92 9.84
CA ASN A 273 10.79 -8.81 10.27
C ASN A 273 9.59 -8.04 10.84
N THR A 274 9.14 -7.02 10.11
CA THR A 274 7.99 -6.17 10.46
C THR A 274 6.97 -6.17 9.31
N ASP A 275 5.68 -5.94 9.63
CA ASP A 275 4.64 -5.82 8.61
C ASP A 275 4.93 -4.66 7.64
N GLU A 276 5.55 -3.59 8.13
CA GLU A 276 5.94 -2.46 7.29
C GLU A 276 7.03 -2.87 6.27
N ALA A 277 8.02 -3.65 6.69
CA ALA A 277 9.06 -4.16 5.79
C ALA A 277 8.49 -5.16 4.77
N ASN A 278 7.57 -6.03 5.19
CA ASN A 278 6.87 -6.94 4.29
C ASN A 278 6.06 -6.17 3.23
N GLY A 279 5.33 -5.13 3.63
CA GLY A 279 4.61 -4.27 2.70
C GLY A 279 5.52 -3.53 1.71
N ARG A 280 6.77 -3.20 2.09
CA ARG A 280 7.76 -2.65 1.16
C ARG A 280 8.27 -3.69 0.18
N ILE A 281 8.42 -4.95 0.61
CA ILE A 281 8.79 -6.06 -0.28
C ILE A 281 7.68 -6.29 -1.30
N GLU A 282 6.41 -6.34 -0.87
CA GLU A 282 5.27 -6.43 -1.78
C GLU A 282 5.25 -5.30 -2.83
N ASN A 283 5.60 -4.07 -2.43
CA ASN A 283 5.72 -2.95 -3.37
C ASN A 283 6.85 -3.17 -4.40
N ILE A 284 7.96 -3.77 -4.00
CA ILE A 284 9.07 -4.11 -4.91
C ILE A 284 8.64 -5.21 -5.87
N ASP A 285 7.94 -6.24 -5.40
CA ASP A 285 7.40 -7.32 -6.24
C ASP A 285 6.42 -6.75 -7.28
N GLU A 286 5.62 -5.76 -6.90
CA GLU A 286 4.71 -5.06 -7.80
C GLU A 286 5.48 -4.23 -8.87
N LEU A 287 6.62 -3.64 -8.52
CA LEU A 287 7.49 -2.99 -9.51
C LEU A 287 8.09 -4.01 -10.50
N ILE A 288 8.47 -5.20 -10.03
CA ILE A 288 8.96 -6.29 -10.90
C ILE A 288 7.83 -6.74 -11.85
N THR A 289 6.60 -6.82 -11.36
CA THR A 289 5.42 -7.11 -12.19
C THR A 289 5.27 -6.07 -13.30
N LYS A 290 5.36 -4.78 -12.98
CA LYS A 290 5.31 -3.68 -13.97
C LYS A 290 6.44 -3.79 -15.02
N VAL A 291 7.64 -4.11 -14.60
CA VAL A 291 8.77 -4.34 -15.51
C VAL A 291 8.48 -5.51 -16.47
N THR A 292 7.90 -6.59 -15.94
CA THR A 292 7.53 -7.77 -16.73
C THR A 292 6.45 -7.42 -17.76
N GLU A 293 5.40 -6.72 -17.35
CA GLU A 293 4.34 -6.25 -18.23
C GLU A 293 4.87 -5.35 -19.36
N TYR A 294 5.81 -4.44 -19.01
CA TYR A 294 6.46 -3.59 -20.00
C TYR A 294 7.24 -4.39 -21.04
N GLU A 295 8.02 -5.40 -20.60
CA GLU A 295 8.78 -6.27 -21.51
C GLU A 295 7.87 -7.08 -22.45
N GLU A 296 6.76 -7.59 -21.93
CA GLU A 296 5.81 -8.41 -22.70
C GLU A 296 5.02 -7.59 -23.73
N ASN A 297 4.77 -6.31 -23.45
CA ASN A 297 3.96 -5.43 -24.30
C ASN A 297 4.77 -4.51 -25.21
N THR A 298 6.11 -4.59 -25.18
CA THR A 298 7.00 -3.73 -25.97
C THR A 298 7.88 -4.56 -26.92
N ASP A 299 7.87 -4.22 -28.20
CA ASP A 299 8.63 -4.98 -29.22
C ASP A 299 10.16 -4.98 -28.99
N ASN A 300 10.72 -3.88 -28.48
CA ASN A 300 12.14 -3.72 -28.17
C ASN A 300 12.29 -3.02 -26.82
N PRO A 301 12.04 -3.71 -25.69
CA PRO A 301 12.06 -3.07 -24.38
C PRO A 301 13.45 -2.53 -24.05
N SER A 302 13.50 -1.28 -23.57
CA SER A 302 14.72 -0.63 -23.14
C SER A 302 14.57 0.00 -21.75
N LEU A 303 15.66 0.01 -20.98
CA LEU A 303 15.66 0.63 -19.64
C LEU A 303 15.35 2.12 -19.72
N ALA A 304 15.84 2.82 -20.75
CA ALA A 304 15.62 4.26 -20.92
C ALA A 304 14.13 4.57 -21.13
N GLU A 305 13.47 3.87 -22.04
CA GLU A 305 12.04 4.08 -22.33
C GLU A 305 11.16 3.68 -21.15
N PHE A 306 11.49 2.60 -20.44
CA PHE A 306 10.81 2.24 -19.20
C PHE A 306 10.88 3.35 -18.15
N LEU A 307 12.07 3.95 -17.96
CA LEU A 307 12.24 5.04 -16.99
C LEU A 307 11.51 6.33 -17.44
N GLU A 308 11.41 6.58 -18.74
CA GLU A 308 10.60 7.70 -19.27
C GLU A 308 9.11 7.48 -19.04
N GLU A 309 8.59 6.26 -19.26
CA GLU A 309 7.19 5.90 -18.98
C GLU A 309 6.87 6.12 -17.49
N VAL A 310 7.72 5.62 -16.61
CA VAL A 310 7.57 5.80 -15.15
C VAL A 310 7.62 7.28 -14.75
N ALA A 311 8.50 8.08 -15.37
CA ALA A 311 8.60 9.51 -15.09
C ALA A 311 7.32 10.26 -15.47
N LEU A 312 6.75 9.95 -16.63
CA LEU A 312 5.49 10.55 -17.09
C LEU A 312 4.34 10.28 -16.13
N VAL A 313 4.20 9.04 -15.64
CA VAL A 313 3.17 8.66 -14.67
C VAL A 313 3.37 9.43 -13.35
N SER A 314 4.60 9.55 -12.87
CA SER A 314 4.89 10.19 -11.57
C SER A 314 4.71 11.72 -11.56
N GLU A 315 4.76 12.39 -12.71
CA GLU A 315 4.56 13.85 -12.83
C GLU A 315 3.08 14.25 -12.83
N ILE A 316 2.19 13.40 -13.34
CA ILE A 316 0.74 13.66 -13.42
C ILE A 316 0.07 13.63 -12.02
N ASP A 317 0.73 13.06 -11.03
CA ASP A 317 0.24 12.96 -9.65
C ASP A 317 0.05 14.32 -8.90
N ASN A 318 0.41 15.45 -9.49
CA ASN A 318 0.29 16.79 -8.89
C ASN A 318 -1.05 17.45 -9.28
N LEU A 319 -2.18 16.89 -8.82
CA LEU A 319 -3.51 17.45 -9.08
C LEU A 319 -3.89 18.55 -8.09
N ASP A 320 -4.69 19.50 -8.59
CA ASP A 320 -5.22 20.66 -7.85
C ASP A 320 -6.07 20.20 -6.64
N GLU A 321 -5.79 20.72 -5.44
CA GLU A 321 -6.47 20.35 -4.20
C GLU A 321 -7.99 20.65 -4.19
N ASP A 322 -8.48 21.50 -5.09
CA ASP A 322 -9.88 21.93 -5.16
C ASP A 322 -10.76 21.07 -6.10
N SER A 323 -10.23 20.02 -6.72
CA SER A 323 -10.98 19.17 -7.65
C SER A 323 -11.71 18.02 -6.93
N SER A 324 -12.90 17.63 -7.43
CA SER A 324 -13.55 16.37 -7.04
C SER A 324 -12.66 15.20 -7.46
N TYR A 325 -12.38 14.24 -6.56
CA TYR A 325 -11.46 13.14 -6.80
C TYR A 325 -11.98 11.81 -6.23
N VAL A 326 -11.60 10.71 -6.87
CA VAL A 326 -11.82 9.35 -6.37
C VAL A 326 -10.86 9.07 -5.22
N VAL A 327 -11.35 8.44 -4.17
CA VAL A 327 -10.51 8.07 -3.02
C VAL A 327 -10.03 6.63 -3.14
N LEU A 328 -8.72 6.42 -3.02
CA LEU A 328 -8.08 5.12 -2.96
C LEU A 328 -7.53 4.89 -1.55
N MET A 329 -7.82 3.73 -0.96
CA MET A 329 -7.28 3.40 0.36
C MET A 329 -7.34 1.91 0.67
N THR A 330 -6.52 1.49 1.63
CA THR A 330 -6.68 0.15 2.22
C THR A 330 -7.99 0.08 3.02
N VAL A 331 -8.55 -1.12 3.13
CA VAL A 331 -9.75 -1.35 3.97
C VAL A 331 -9.51 -0.90 5.42
N HIS A 332 -8.30 -1.05 5.95
CA HIS A 332 -7.96 -0.56 7.29
C HIS A 332 -8.10 0.96 7.42
N SER A 333 -7.68 1.70 6.40
CA SER A 333 -7.79 3.16 6.37
C SER A 333 -9.23 3.63 6.19
N ALA A 334 -10.09 2.80 5.61
CA ALA A 334 -11.49 3.11 5.36
C ALA A 334 -12.37 3.04 6.62
N LYS A 335 -11.86 2.46 7.71
CA LYS A 335 -12.63 2.38 8.96
C LYS A 335 -13.03 3.76 9.47
N GLY A 336 -14.33 3.95 9.69
CA GLY A 336 -14.89 5.23 10.14
C GLY A 336 -15.35 6.15 9.01
N LEU A 337 -14.99 5.86 7.76
CA LEU A 337 -15.43 6.60 6.58
C LEU A 337 -16.66 5.94 5.94
N GLU A 338 -17.28 6.64 4.98
CA GLU A 338 -18.45 6.14 4.22
C GLU A 338 -18.52 6.83 2.86
N PHE A 339 -18.97 6.10 1.85
CA PHE A 339 -19.01 6.57 0.46
C PHE A 339 -20.28 6.10 -0.24
N PRO A 340 -20.89 6.93 -1.12
CA PRO A 340 -22.03 6.52 -1.92
C PRO A 340 -21.77 5.25 -2.74
N ASN A 341 -20.62 5.18 -3.41
CA ASN A 341 -20.22 4.07 -4.27
C ASN A 341 -18.85 3.51 -3.83
N VAL A 342 -18.79 2.22 -3.62
CA VAL A 342 -17.55 1.53 -3.21
C VAL A 342 -17.22 0.42 -4.19
N PHE A 343 -15.97 0.42 -4.66
CA PHE A 343 -15.33 -0.72 -5.30
C PHE A 343 -14.46 -1.42 -4.26
N LEU A 344 -14.68 -2.72 -4.06
CA LEU A 344 -13.87 -3.57 -3.20
C LEU A 344 -13.13 -4.55 -4.10
N CYS A 345 -11.84 -4.27 -4.31
CA CYS A 345 -10.99 -4.93 -5.30
C CYS A 345 -10.10 -6.01 -4.68
N GLY A 346 -9.73 -7.01 -5.49
CA GLY A 346 -8.79 -8.07 -5.11
C GLY A 346 -9.39 -9.04 -4.10
N MET A 347 -10.67 -9.38 -4.24
CA MET A 347 -11.38 -10.31 -3.35
C MET A 347 -11.12 -11.76 -3.73
N GLU A 348 -9.87 -12.19 -3.58
CA GLU A 348 -9.39 -13.51 -3.97
C GLU A 348 -8.48 -14.14 -2.91
N ASP A 349 -8.49 -15.48 -2.83
CA ASP A 349 -7.70 -16.23 -1.87
C ASP A 349 -6.20 -15.97 -2.06
N GLY A 350 -5.52 -15.66 -0.96
CA GLY A 350 -4.11 -15.31 -0.94
C GLY A 350 -3.86 -13.81 -0.90
N LEU A 351 -4.83 -13.00 -1.34
CA LEU A 351 -4.80 -11.54 -1.29
C LEU A 351 -5.79 -10.99 -0.26
N PHE A 352 -7.06 -11.31 -0.39
CA PHE A 352 -8.10 -10.96 0.58
C PHE A 352 -9.17 -12.07 0.64
N PRO A 353 -9.08 -13.01 1.61
CA PRO A 353 -8.15 -13.07 2.75
C PRO A 353 -6.70 -13.35 2.34
N GLY A 354 -5.77 -12.79 3.12
CA GLY A 354 -4.33 -12.96 2.91
C GLY A 354 -3.86 -14.41 3.10
N TYR A 355 -2.84 -14.83 2.32
CA TYR A 355 -2.31 -16.20 2.34
C TYR A 355 -1.90 -16.65 3.75
N MET A 356 -1.25 -15.78 4.52
CA MET A 356 -0.82 -16.09 5.89
C MET A 356 -2.00 -16.39 6.81
N SER A 357 -3.10 -15.67 6.66
CA SER A 357 -4.32 -15.88 7.46
C SER A 357 -5.04 -17.18 7.07
N ILE A 358 -5.00 -17.57 5.77
CA ILE A 358 -5.58 -18.83 5.27
C ILE A 358 -4.79 -20.04 5.82
N MET A 359 -3.46 -19.94 5.87
CA MET A 359 -2.56 -21.02 6.26
C MET A 359 -2.30 -21.06 7.77
N SER A 360 -2.85 -20.13 8.54
CA SER A 360 -2.67 -20.06 9.98
C SER A 360 -3.44 -21.18 10.70
N ASP A 361 -2.79 -21.80 11.69
CA ASP A 361 -3.45 -22.72 12.63
C ASP A 361 -4.37 -21.99 13.63
N ASP A 362 -4.28 -20.65 13.73
CA ASP A 362 -5.14 -19.83 14.57
C ASP A 362 -6.40 -19.39 13.81
N PRO A 363 -7.59 -19.93 14.15
CA PRO A 363 -8.83 -19.53 13.48
C PRO A 363 -9.16 -18.04 13.61
N GLU A 364 -8.61 -17.35 14.60
CA GLU A 364 -8.84 -15.93 14.80
C GLU A 364 -8.24 -15.06 13.68
N GLU A 365 -7.21 -15.54 12.99
CA GLU A 365 -6.62 -14.82 11.85
C GLU A 365 -7.62 -14.71 10.69
N LEU A 366 -8.31 -15.78 10.34
CA LEU A 366 -9.33 -15.75 9.31
C LEU A 366 -10.60 -15.00 9.77
N GLU A 367 -10.92 -15.06 11.08
CA GLU A 367 -12.00 -14.25 11.64
C GLU A 367 -11.69 -12.75 11.58
N GLU A 368 -10.42 -12.33 11.72
CA GLU A 368 -10.01 -10.93 11.56
C GLU A 368 -10.13 -10.47 10.11
N GLU A 369 -9.70 -11.29 9.13
CA GLU A 369 -9.91 -10.99 7.70
C GLU A 369 -11.40 -10.85 7.38
N ARG A 370 -12.26 -11.68 7.99
CA ARG A 370 -13.71 -11.59 7.81
C ARG A 370 -14.29 -10.32 8.45
N ARG A 371 -13.78 -9.87 9.61
CA ARG A 371 -14.13 -8.57 10.19
C ARG A 371 -13.68 -7.43 9.27
N LEU A 372 -12.53 -7.56 8.65
CA LEU A 372 -12.01 -6.58 7.70
C LEU A 372 -12.92 -6.50 6.46
N CYS A 373 -13.34 -7.64 5.91
CA CYS A 373 -14.31 -7.69 4.82
C CYS A 373 -15.66 -7.06 5.21
N TYR A 374 -16.16 -7.37 6.40
CA TYR A 374 -17.36 -6.73 6.96
C TYR A 374 -17.22 -5.21 7.06
N VAL A 375 -16.07 -4.72 7.53
CA VAL A 375 -15.77 -3.27 7.55
C VAL A 375 -15.82 -2.71 6.14
N ALA A 376 -15.18 -3.36 5.15
CA ALA A 376 -15.17 -2.90 3.77
C ALA A 376 -16.59 -2.77 3.18
N ILE A 377 -17.40 -3.81 3.30
CA ILE A 377 -18.78 -3.84 2.80
C ILE A 377 -19.61 -2.70 3.44
N THR A 378 -19.47 -2.50 4.75
CA THR A 378 -20.22 -1.47 5.48
C THR A 378 -19.73 -0.04 5.25
N ARG A 379 -18.73 0.18 4.37
CA ARG A 379 -18.35 1.54 3.93
C ARG A 379 -19.25 2.06 2.83
N ALA A 380 -19.91 1.15 2.09
CA ALA A 380 -20.82 1.52 1.01
C ALA A 380 -22.18 2.01 1.56
N MET A 381 -22.66 3.11 1.00
CA MET A 381 -23.97 3.67 1.31
C MET A 381 -25.03 3.14 0.34
N LYS A 382 -24.79 3.24 -0.98
CA LYS A 382 -25.76 2.97 -2.04
C LYS A 382 -25.36 1.82 -2.95
N HIS A 383 -24.13 1.85 -3.46
CA HIS A 383 -23.66 0.86 -4.43
C HIS A 383 -22.37 0.21 -3.95
N LEU A 384 -22.30 -1.10 -4.10
CA LEU A 384 -21.12 -1.90 -3.82
C LEU A 384 -20.82 -2.80 -5.01
N THR A 385 -19.63 -2.66 -5.55
CA THR A 385 -19.06 -3.57 -6.54
C THR A 385 -17.90 -4.34 -5.89
N ILE A 386 -17.94 -5.65 -5.97
CA ILE A 386 -16.88 -6.55 -5.51
C ILE A 386 -16.21 -7.12 -6.74
N SER A 387 -14.87 -7.08 -6.78
CA SER A 387 -14.12 -7.61 -7.91
C SER A 387 -12.95 -8.47 -7.48
N TYR A 388 -12.55 -9.39 -8.36
CA TYR A 388 -11.42 -10.29 -8.16
C TYR A 388 -10.82 -10.69 -9.51
N ALA A 389 -9.53 -10.99 -9.52
CA ALA A 389 -8.81 -11.55 -10.66
C ALA A 389 -8.71 -13.09 -10.56
N LYS A 390 -8.38 -13.75 -11.69
CA LYS A 390 -8.17 -15.20 -11.74
C LYS A 390 -6.74 -15.57 -11.37
#